data_c7052b88c9ba060f18fe0174eba33be3
#
_entry.id   c7052b88c9ba060f18fe0174eba33be3
#
_cell.length_a   1.000
_cell.length_b   1.000
_cell.length_c   1.000
_cell.angle_alpha   90.00
_cell.angle_beta   90.00
_cell.angle_gamma   90.00
#
_symmetry.space_group_name_H-M   'P 1'
#
loop_
_entity.id
_entity.type
_entity.pdbx_description
1 polymer ?
#
loop_
_entity_poly.entity_id
_entity_poly.type
_entity_poly.pdbx_seq_one_letter_code
_entity_poly.pdbx_strand_id
1 'polypeptide(L)'
;EIYTLSLHDALPILVDDNSLKQLLDFRFDRGELAGHSLGNLLLLAVSELCGDFRVAVEQMNHLLAIRGRVLPVTTEPISLAGTTKDGTKVRGELEISRNGRNIKEIWLEPQNARPLAEVLQAVDGAEMILLGPGSLFTSVIPNLLLPDFSRRLCASPAPKVYVCNLMTQPEETEGMNILQHLEWVSAALGKVPEFIVVNSEPIPDDIVAAYGRDGAAPLHLNRHQREELRRLGCTCIEVPMVRITEARLLRHDSQKVNQDRKSVV
;
A
#
# COMPACT_ATOMS: atom_id res chain seq x y z
N GLU A 1 -8.22 -15.72 7.88
CA GLU A 1 -6.76 -15.55 7.80
C GLU A 1 -6.46 -14.55 6.71
N ILE A 2 -5.84 -13.45 7.08
CA ILE A 2 -5.53 -12.36 6.15
C ILE A 2 -4.05 -12.49 5.81
N TYR A 3 -3.78 -12.92 4.60
CA TYR A 3 -2.46 -12.75 4.02
C TYR A 3 -2.40 -11.34 3.43
N THR A 4 -1.52 -10.49 3.95
CA THR A 4 -1.36 -9.08 3.55
C THR A 4 -0.80 -8.89 2.14
N LEU A 5 -0.75 -9.94 1.33
CA LEU A 5 -0.37 -9.85 -0.07
C LEU A 5 -1.63 -9.86 -0.93
N SER A 6 -2.09 -8.67 -1.34
CA SER A 6 -2.99 -8.59 -2.48
C SER A 6 -2.16 -8.73 -3.76
N LEU A 7 -2.51 -9.68 -4.63
CA LEU A 7 -1.90 -9.77 -5.97
C LEU A 7 -2.05 -8.45 -6.74
N HIS A 8 -3.03 -7.65 -6.40
CA HIS A 8 -3.22 -6.30 -6.92
C HIS A 8 -2.00 -5.40 -6.67
N ASP A 9 -1.34 -5.53 -5.54
CA ASP A 9 -0.17 -4.73 -5.19
C ASP A 9 1.09 -5.19 -5.96
N ALA A 10 1.10 -6.43 -6.45
CA ALA A 10 2.16 -6.98 -7.30
C ALA A 10 2.01 -6.68 -8.80
N LEU A 11 0.81 -6.26 -9.24
CA LEU A 11 0.51 -6.02 -10.66
C LEU A 11 1.40 -5.00 -11.39
N PRO A 12 1.95 -3.95 -10.75
CA PRO A 12 2.88 -3.03 -11.40
C PRO A 12 4.18 -3.68 -11.88
N ILE A 13 4.50 -4.89 -11.39
CA ILE A 13 5.75 -5.61 -11.66
C ILE A 13 5.58 -6.61 -12.80
N LEU A 14 4.34 -6.84 -13.27
CA LEU A 14 4.07 -7.71 -14.42
C LEU A 14 4.67 -7.16 -15.72
N VAL A 15 5.30 -8.04 -16.46
CA VAL A 15 5.78 -7.75 -17.82
C VAL A 15 4.58 -7.51 -18.73
N ASP A 16 4.65 -6.51 -19.57
CA ASP A 16 3.74 -5.92 -20.57
C ASP A 16 2.56 -6.74 -21.16
N ASP A 17 2.05 -7.79 -20.51
CA ASP A 17 0.83 -8.46 -20.93
C ASP A 17 -0.40 -7.81 -20.29
N ASN A 18 -0.96 -6.86 -21.02
CA ASN A 18 -2.15 -6.10 -20.60
C ASN A 18 -3.35 -7.03 -20.34
N SER A 19 -3.43 -8.17 -21.01
CA SER A 19 -4.51 -9.16 -20.90
C SER A 19 -4.46 -9.91 -19.57
N LEU A 20 -3.27 -10.37 -19.17
CA LEU A 20 -3.08 -11.09 -17.90
C LEU A 20 -3.35 -10.16 -16.71
N LYS A 21 -2.90 -8.92 -16.81
CA LYS A 21 -3.17 -7.90 -15.80
C LYS A 21 -4.67 -7.63 -15.65
N GLN A 22 -5.40 -7.46 -16.75
CA GLN A 22 -6.85 -7.28 -16.72
C GLN A 22 -7.57 -8.47 -16.10
N LEU A 23 -7.10 -9.68 -16.38
CA LEU A 23 -7.65 -10.92 -15.83
C LEU A 23 -7.46 -10.99 -14.30
N LEU A 24 -6.27 -10.67 -13.79
CA LEU A 24 -5.98 -10.69 -12.36
C LEU A 24 -6.71 -9.58 -11.60
N ASP A 25 -6.91 -8.42 -12.24
CA ASP A 25 -7.66 -7.29 -11.71
C ASP A 25 -9.19 -7.49 -11.76
N PHE A 26 -9.66 -8.50 -12.53
CA PHE A 26 -11.08 -8.76 -12.66
C PHE A 26 -11.70 -9.05 -11.29
N ARG A 27 -12.78 -8.31 -10.97
CA ARG A 27 -13.58 -8.53 -9.75
C ARG A 27 -14.95 -9.05 -10.12
N PHE A 28 -15.36 -10.07 -9.42
CA PHE A 28 -16.72 -10.61 -9.55
C PHE A 28 -17.72 -9.60 -8.97
N ASP A 29 -18.78 -9.32 -9.70
CA ASP A 29 -19.83 -8.36 -9.34
C ASP A 29 -21.10 -9.04 -8.81
N ARG A 30 -21.18 -10.39 -8.86
CA ARG A 30 -22.38 -11.16 -8.53
C ARG A 30 -22.04 -12.56 -8.01
N GLY A 31 -23.05 -13.18 -7.36
CA GLY A 31 -22.95 -14.53 -6.79
C GLY A 31 -22.09 -14.55 -5.52
N GLU A 32 -21.71 -15.74 -5.09
CA GLU A 32 -20.92 -15.96 -3.88
C GLU A 32 -19.49 -15.36 -3.97
N LEU A 33 -19.00 -15.13 -5.17
CA LEU A 33 -17.69 -14.54 -5.41
C LEU A 33 -17.71 -12.99 -5.48
N ALA A 34 -18.87 -12.36 -5.29
CA ALA A 34 -19.00 -10.91 -5.38
C ALA A 34 -17.96 -10.20 -4.49
N GLY A 35 -17.22 -9.24 -5.08
CA GLY A 35 -16.17 -8.49 -4.39
C GLY A 35 -14.78 -9.14 -4.42
N HIS A 36 -14.67 -10.44 -4.71
CA HIS A 36 -13.37 -11.12 -4.85
C HIS A 36 -12.70 -10.82 -6.19
N SER A 37 -11.38 -10.61 -6.19
CA SER A 37 -10.60 -10.53 -7.43
C SER A 37 -10.16 -11.92 -7.88
N LEU A 38 -10.08 -12.13 -9.19
CA LEU A 38 -9.59 -13.40 -9.74
C LEU A 38 -8.14 -13.67 -9.27
N GLY A 39 -7.30 -12.64 -9.19
CA GLY A 39 -5.93 -12.79 -8.70
C GLY A 39 -5.86 -13.33 -7.27
N ASN A 40 -6.73 -12.84 -6.36
CA ASN A 40 -6.76 -13.36 -4.99
C ASN A 40 -7.27 -14.80 -4.93
N LEU A 41 -8.27 -15.16 -5.75
CA LEU A 41 -8.75 -16.54 -5.83
C LEU A 41 -7.68 -17.49 -6.40
N LEU A 42 -6.91 -17.02 -7.38
CA LEU A 42 -5.80 -17.79 -7.93
C LEU A 42 -4.70 -18.02 -6.90
N LEU A 43 -4.31 -16.97 -6.15
CA LEU A 43 -3.34 -17.09 -5.06
C LEU A 43 -3.83 -18.07 -3.98
N LEU A 44 -5.10 -18.00 -3.61
CA LEU A 44 -5.70 -18.94 -2.67
C LEU A 44 -5.62 -20.38 -3.20
N ALA A 45 -6.02 -20.63 -4.44
CA ALA A 45 -5.97 -21.95 -5.06
C ALA A 45 -4.54 -22.51 -5.10
N VAL A 46 -3.55 -21.69 -5.49
CA VAL A 46 -2.14 -22.11 -5.50
C VAL A 46 -1.64 -22.37 -4.08
N SER A 47 -2.07 -21.58 -3.10
CA SER A 47 -1.72 -21.79 -1.68
C SER A 47 -2.24 -23.13 -1.17
N GLU A 48 -3.47 -23.48 -1.47
CA GLU A 48 -4.07 -24.78 -1.11
C GLU A 48 -3.33 -25.95 -1.79
N LEU A 49 -2.96 -25.80 -3.08
CA LEU A 49 -2.23 -26.82 -3.82
C LEU A 49 -0.82 -27.04 -3.29
N CYS A 50 -0.13 -25.98 -2.90
CA CYS A 50 1.26 -26.04 -2.40
C CYS A 50 1.33 -26.43 -0.92
N GLY A 51 0.26 -26.21 -0.14
CA GLY A 51 0.25 -26.41 1.31
C GLY A 51 1.15 -25.45 2.11
N ASP A 52 1.80 -24.51 1.42
CA ASP A 52 2.68 -23.48 2.01
C ASP A 52 2.53 -22.17 1.23
N PHE A 53 2.20 -21.10 1.92
CA PHE A 53 1.95 -19.80 1.32
C PHE A 53 3.19 -19.19 0.66
N ARG A 54 4.39 -19.39 1.23
CA ARG A 54 5.64 -18.92 0.64
C ARG A 54 5.90 -19.57 -0.71
N VAL A 55 5.73 -20.89 -0.76
CA VAL A 55 5.86 -21.67 -2.01
C VAL A 55 4.82 -21.22 -3.03
N ALA A 56 3.60 -20.94 -2.59
CA ALA A 56 2.54 -20.43 -3.47
C ALA A 56 2.91 -19.07 -4.09
N VAL A 57 3.43 -18.13 -3.30
CA VAL A 57 3.90 -16.83 -3.81
C VAL A 57 5.05 -17.00 -4.79
N GLU A 58 5.99 -17.91 -4.53
CA GLU A 58 7.10 -18.21 -5.44
C GLU A 58 6.60 -18.80 -6.77
N GLN A 59 5.66 -19.74 -6.72
CA GLN A 59 5.01 -20.27 -7.92
C GLN A 59 4.25 -19.19 -8.71
N MET A 60 3.57 -18.30 -8.00
CA MET A 60 2.90 -17.17 -8.65
C MET A 60 3.90 -16.21 -9.33
N ASN A 61 5.05 -15.94 -8.70
CA ASN A 61 6.12 -15.15 -9.32
C ASN A 61 6.58 -15.77 -10.66
N HIS A 62 6.71 -17.09 -10.72
CA HIS A 62 7.06 -17.82 -11.95
C HIS A 62 5.94 -17.79 -12.98
N LEU A 63 4.70 -18.09 -12.57
CA LEU A 63 3.53 -18.11 -13.46
C LEU A 63 3.27 -16.75 -14.12
N LEU A 64 3.50 -15.66 -13.38
CA LEU A 64 3.21 -14.30 -13.85
C LEU A 64 4.42 -13.64 -14.52
N ALA A 65 5.55 -14.34 -14.66
CA ALA A 65 6.79 -13.82 -15.24
C ALA A 65 7.15 -12.42 -14.69
N ILE A 66 7.04 -12.24 -13.36
CA ILE A 66 7.23 -10.96 -12.70
C ILE A 66 8.69 -10.50 -12.84
N ARG A 67 8.90 -9.24 -13.22
CA ARG A 67 10.22 -8.61 -13.16
C ARG A 67 10.54 -8.25 -11.72
N GLY A 68 11.44 -8.99 -11.09
CA GLY A 68 11.78 -8.84 -9.67
C GLY A 68 11.25 -10.01 -8.84
N ARG A 69 11.02 -9.76 -7.57
CA ARG A 69 10.54 -10.77 -6.61
C ARG A 69 9.43 -10.16 -5.76
N VAL A 70 8.32 -10.87 -5.62
CA VAL A 70 7.31 -10.60 -4.59
C VAL A 70 7.62 -11.51 -3.41
N LEU A 71 7.75 -10.92 -2.24
CA LEU A 71 8.04 -11.62 -0.99
C LEU A 71 6.96 -11.22 0.03
N PRO A 72 6.24 -12.16 0.64
CA PRO A 72 5.40 -11.84 1.79
C PRO A 72 6.30 -11.43 2.95
N VAL A 73 5.92 -10.38 3.68
CA VAL A 73 6.73 -9.91 4.81
C VAL A 73 6.80 -10.98 5.89
N THR A 74 5.70 -11.68 6.12
CA THR A 74 5.60 -12.84 7.02
C THR A 74 4.68 -13.91 6.42
N THR A 75 4.87 -15.15 6.82
CA THR A 75 3.96 -16.27 6.55
C THR A 75 3.23 -16.74 7.81
N GLU A 76 3.47 -16.08 8.94
CA GLU A 76 2.75 -16.39 10.16
C GLU A 76 1.29 -15.87 10.02
N PRO A 77 0.32 -16.60 10.58
CA PRO A 77 -1.07 -16.15 10.60
C PRO A 77 -1.18 -14.91 11.48
N ILE A 78 -1.50 -13.78 10.88
CA ILE A 78 -1.68 -12.50 11.54
C ILE A 78 -3.06 -11.93 11.25
N SER A 79 -3.58 -11.14 12.18
CA SER A 79 -4.78 -10.33 11.98
C SER A 79 -4.46 -8.88 12.31
N LEU A 80 -5.02 -7.97 11.55
CA LEU A 80 -4.98 -6.55 11.85
C LEU A 80 -6.01 -6.24 12.94
N ALA A 81 -5.62 -5.51 13.96
CA ALA A 81 -6.51 -5.07 15.02
C ALA A 81 -6.27 -3.58 15.33
N GLY A 82 -7.20 -2.95 15.98
CA GLY A 82 -7.10 -1.53 16.33
C GLY A 82 -8.06 -1.12 17.44
N THR A 83 -7.88 0.11 17.87
CA THR A 83 -8.79 0.80 18.80
C THR A 83 -9.23 2.10 18.17
N THR A 84 -10.52 2.39 18.26
CA THR A 84 -11.09 3.66 17.83
C THR A 84 -10.93 4.73 18.92
N LYS A 85 -11.18 5.99 18.58
CA LYS A 85 -11.07 7.14 19.51
C LYS A 85 -12.01 7.05 20.71
N ASP A 86 -13.13 6.34 20.58
CA ASP A 86 -14.09 6.07 21.67
C ASP A 86 -13.73 4.82 22.49
N GLY A 87 -12.63 4.12 22.16
CA GLY A 87 -12.13 2.97 22.88
C GLY A 87 -12.69 1.63 22.38
N THR A 88 -13.49 1.61 21.32
CA THR A 88 -14.01 0.37 20.72
C THR A 88 -12.87 -0.40 20.06
N LYS A 89 -12.75 -1.70 20.34
CA LYS A 89 -11.79 -2.58 19.66
C LYS A 89 -12.39 -3.09 18.35
N VAL A 90 -11.61 -3.02 17.30
CA VAL A 90 -11.94 -3.52 15.96
C VAL A 90 -10.90 -4.53 15.51
N ARG A 91 -11.30 -5.53 14.72
CA ARG A 91 -10.42 -6.61 14.26
C ARG A 91 -10.75 -6.99 12.83
N GLY A 92 -9.71 -7.20 12.05
CA GLY A 92 -9.79 -7.52 10.63
C GLY A 92 -9.73 -6.28 9.76
N GLU A 93 -9.24 -6.50 8.54
CA GLU A 93 -8.99 -5.47 7.54
C GLU A 93 -10.24 -4.66 7.21
N LEU A 94 -11.37 -5.35 7.02
CA LEU A 94 -12.65 -4.72 6.70
C LEU A 94 -13.13 -3.77 7.80
N GLU A 95 -13.04 -4.20 9.07
CA GLU A 95 -13.46 -3.38 10.20
C GLU A 95 -12.51 -2.21 10.44
N ILE A 96 -11.21 -2.39 10.24
CA ILE A 96 -10.24 -1.29 10.27
C ILE A 96 -10.54 -0.26 9.18
N SER A 97 -10.79 -0.71 7.94
CA SER A 97 -11.11 0.18 6.83
C SER A 97 -12.40 0.97 7.11
N ARG A 98 -13.48 0.31 7.53
CA ARG A 98 -14.79 0.96 7.85
C ARG A 98 -14.72 1.96 8.99
N ASN A 99 -13.78 1.78 9.90
CA ASN A 99 -13.62 2.65 11.07
C ASN A 99 -12.44 3.61 10.96
N GLY A 100 -11.79 3.70 9.80
CA GLY A 100 -10.53 4.42 9.60
C GLY A 100 -10.52 5.85 10.11
N ARG A 101 -11.60 6.62 9.90
CA ARG A 101 -11.78 7.98 10.42
C ARG A 101 -11.65 8.08 11.95
N ASN A 102 -12.06 7.03 12.65
CA ASN A 102 -12.12 6.97 14.09
C ASN A 102 -10.97 6.15 14.68
N ILE A 103 -10.16 5.54 13.88
CA ILE A 103 -9.01 4.75 14.34
C ILE A 103 -8.06 5.67 15.11
N LYS A 104 -7.65 5.17 16.28
CA LYS A 104 -6.66 5.80 17.15
C LYS A 104 -5.34 5.07 17.09
N GLU A 105 -5.38 3.74 17.03
CA GLU A 105 -4.22 2.87 17.10
C GLU A 105 -4.48 1.59 16.33
N ILE A 106 -3.45 1.05 15.69
CA ILE A 106 -3.48 -0.19 14.92
C ILE A 106 -2.30 -1.06 15.34
N TRP A 107 -2.51 -2.38 15.43
CA TRP A 107 -1.47 -3.38 15.71
C TRP A 107 -1.77 -4.70 15.01
N LEU A 108 -0.78 -5.60 15.00
CA LEU A 108 -0.96 -6.98 14.53
C LEU A 108 -1.23 -7.93 15.71
N GLU A 109 -2.02 -8.95 15.48
CA GLU A 109 -2.27 -10.05 16.40
C GLU A 109 -1.87 -11.38 15.72
N PRO A 110 -0.83 -12.06 16.23
CA PRO A 110 0.03 -11.73 17.36
C PRO A 110 1.03 -10.59 17.04
N GLN A 111 1.39 -9.80 18.07
CA GLN A 111 2.31 -8.65 17.92
C GLN A 111 3.77 -9.06 17.69
N ASN A 112 4.12 -10.32 17.93
CA ASN A 112 5.47 -10.87 17.82
C ASN A 112 5.71 -11.68 16.54
N ALA A 113 4.85 -11.55 15.54
CA ALA A 113 5.05 -12.18 14.24
C ALA A 113 6.40 -11.76 13.63
N ARG A 114 7.06 -12.72 12.98
CA ARG A 114 8.41 -12.54 12.47
C ARG A 114 8.42 -12.35 10.96
N PRO A 115 9.22 -11.40 10.47
CA PRO A 115 9.44 -11.26 9.04
C PRO A 115 10.30 -12.42 8.52
N LEU A 116 10.12 -12.74 7.24
CA LEU A 116 10.99 -13.71 6.56
C LEU A 116 12.43 -13.18 6.45
N ALA A 117 13.39 -14.07 6.60
CA ALA A 117 14.82 -13.74 6.48
C ALA A 117 15.16 -13.13 5.10
N GLU A 118 14.52 -13.61 4.04
CA GLU A 118 14.70 -13.13 2.67
C GLU A 118 14.24 -11.69 2.51
N VAL A 119 13.19 -11.29 3.23
CA VAL A 119 12.69 -9.90 3.23
C VAL A 119 13.70 -8.98 3.93
N LEU A 120 14.24 -9.42 5.07
CA LEU A 120 15.29 -8.66 5.78
C LEU A 120 16.55 -8.50 4.93
N GLN A 121 16.97 -9.56 4.22
CA GLN A 121 18.09 -9.49 3.26
C GLN A 121 17.80 -8.53 2.11
N ALA A 122 16.57 -8.51 1.59
CA ALA A 122 16.18 -7.58 0.54
C ALA A 122 16.27 -6.11 1.03
N VAL A 123 15.90 -5.85 2.30
CA VAL A 123 16.07 -4.51 2.91
C VAL A 123 17.55 -4.13 3.04
N ASP A 124 18.40 -5.09 3.43
CA ASP A 124 19.84 -4.84 3.58
C ASP A 124 20.53 -4.52 2.25
N GLY A 125 20.09 -5.14 1.17
CA GLY A 125 20.62 -4.92 -0.18
C GLY A 125 19.93 -3.80 -0.97
N ALA A 126 18.95 -3.12 -0.37
CA ALA A 126 18.20 -2.09 -1.07
C ALA A 126 19.02 -0.79 -1.21
N GLU A 127 19.00 -0.21 -2.40
CA GLU A 127 19.53 1.14 -2.67
C GLU A 127 18.48 2.23 -2.37
N MET A 128 17.18 1.86 -2.40
CA MET A 128 16.04 2.72 -2.10
C MET A 128 14.88 1.86 -1.59
N ILE A 129 14.10 2.38 -0.67
CA ILE A 129 12.92 1.72 -0.11
C ILE A 129 11.68 2.57 -0.41
N LEU A 130 10.74 2.01 -1.16
CA LEU A 130 9.47 2.66 -1.46
C LEU A 130 8.39 2.13 -0.51
N LEU A 131 7.65 3.04 0.13
CA LEU A 131 6.50 2.75 0.97
C LEU A 131 5.23 3.15 0.22
N GLY A 132 4.41 2.18 -0.16
CA GLY A 132 3.24 2.41 -1.01
C GLY A 132 3.57 2.56 -2.51
N PRO A 133 2.62 3.07 -3.33
CA PRO A 133 1.26 3.44 -2.93
C PRO A 133 0.40 2.23 -2.58
N GLY A 134 -0.64 2.45 -1.79
CA GLY A 134 -1.60 1.43 -1.37
C GLY A 134 -2.55 1.97 -0.30
N SER A 135 -3.52 1.18 0.07
CA SER A 135 -4.41 1.49 1.19
C SER A 135 -3.59 1.73 2.45
N LEU A 136 -3.80 2.88 3.12
CA LEU A 136 -2.93 3.31 4.21
C LEU A 136 -2.94 2.29 5.36
N PHE A 137 -4.13 1.96 5.86
CA PHE A 137 -4.29 1.11 7.04
C PHE A 137 -4.28 -0.39 6.74
N THR A 138 -4.54 -0.79 5.49
CA THR A 138 -4.68 -2.20 5.15
C THR A 138 -3.58 -2.75 4.23
N SER A 139 -2.80 -1.87 3.57
CA SER A 139 -1.70 -2.31 2.69
C SER A 139 -0.34 -1.76 3.12
N VAL A 140 -0.23 -0.48 3.50
CA VAL A 140 1.07 0.14 3.82
C VAL A 140 1.46 -0.11 5.27
N ILE A 141 0.63 0.33 6.22
CA ILE A 141 0.92 0.26 7.66
C ILE A 141 1.10 -1.17 8.17
N PRO A 142 0.30 -2.18 7.81
CA PRO A 142 0.43 -3.53 8.35
C PRO A 142 1.83 -4.13 8.19
N ASN A 143 2.48 -3.88 7.06
CA ASN A 143 3.85 -4.33 6.83
C ASN A 143 4.83 -3.67 7.82
N LEU A 144 4.63 -2.41 8.15
CA LEU A 144 5.48 -1.65 9.06
C LEU A 144 5.23 -1.98 10.54
N LEU A 145 4.14 -2.68 10.86
CA LEU A 145 3.81 -3.08 12.24
C LEU A 145 4.59 -4.32 12.72
N LEU A 146 5.34 -5.02 11.84
CA LEU A 146 6.24 -6.08 12.28
C LEU A 146 7.51 -5.46 12.89
N PRO A 147 7.78 -5.66 14.21
CA PRO A 147 8.82 -4.89 14.90
C PRO A 147 10.24 -5.10 14.34
N ASP A 148 10.57 -6.34 13.93
CA ASP A 148 11.89 -6.64 13.37
C ASP A 148 12.06 -6.06 11.96
N PHE A 149 10.98 -6.00 11.19
CA PHE A 149 11.00 -5.42 9.86
C PHE A 149 11.13 -3.90 9.92
N SER A 150 10.31 -3.20 10.72
CA SER A 150 10.41 -1.74 10.85
C SER A 150 11.75 -1.30 11.44
N ARG A 151 12.31 -2.03 12.41
CA ARG A 151 13.66 -1.77 12.92
C ARG A 151 14.73 -1.92 11.83
N ARG A 152 14.63 -2.94 10.99
CA ARG A 152 15.58 -3.14 9.87
C ARG A 152 15.43 -2.03 8.82
N LEU A 153 14.20 -1.63 8.49
CA LEU A 153 13.94 -0.50 7.60
C LEU A 153 14.56 0.79 8.14
N CYS A 154 14.36 1.09 9.44
CA CYS A 154 14.95 2.26 10.08
C CYS A 154 16.48 2.26 10.06
N ALA A 155 17.10 1.10 10.29
CA ALA A 155 18.55 0.95 10.34
C ALA A 155 19.20 0.96 8.96
N SER A 156 18.47 0.67 7.89
CA SER A 156 18.98 0.66 6.52
C SER A 156 19.43 2.07 6.11
N PRO A 157 20.61 2.23 5.46
CA PRO A 157 21.06 3.51 4.90
C PRO A 157 20.26 3.94 3.67
N ALA A 158 19.55 3.02 3.02
CA ALA A 158 18.74 3.33 1.86
C ALA A 158 17.67 4.38 2.19
N PRO A 159 17.49 5.41 1.35
CA PRO A 159 16.44 6.41 1.56
C PRO A 159 15.04 5.76 1.51
N LYS A 160 14.16 6.18 2.43
CA LYS A 160 12.75 5.77 2.47
C LYS A 160 11.92 6.84 1.77
N VAL A 161 11.17 6.42 0.80
CA VAL A 161 10.32 7.26 -0.04
C VAL A 161 8.87 6.83 0.15
N TYR A 162 8.06 7.67 0.76
CA TYR A 162 6.62 7.40 0.85
C TYR A 162 5.91 7.93 -0.40
N VAL A 163 5.22 7.07 -1.13
CA VAL A 163 4.38 7.45 -2.27
C VAL A 163 2.95 7.64 -1.78
N CYS A 164 2.53 8.90 -1.71
CA CYS A 164 1.22 9.26 -1.20
C CYS A 164 0.11 8.88 -2.19
N ASN A 165 -1.06 8.54 -1.67
CA ASN A 165 -2.24 8.25 -2.48
C ASN A 165 -2.68 9.48 -3.27
N LEU A 166 -3.36 9.27 -4.41
CA LEU A 166 -3.93 10.35 -5.23
C LEU A 166 -5.16 10.99 -4.58
N MET A 167 -5.93 10.16 -3.88
CA MET A 167 -7.16 10.55 -3.19
C MET A 167 -7.26 9.86 -1.83
N THR A 168 -8.05 10.41 -0.94
CA THR A 168 -8.50 9.70 0.26
C THR A 168 -9.35 8.51 -0.13
N GLN A 169 -9.39 7.50 0.73
CA GLN A 169 -10.25 6.34 0.56
C GLN A 169 -11.50 6.49 1.44
N PRO A 170 -12.69 6.24 0.90
CA PRO A 170 -13.93 6.26 1.67
C PRO A 170 -13.80 5.43 2.95
N GLU A 171 -14.39 5.92 4.04
CA GLU A 171 -14.37 5.30 5.37
C GLU A 171 -12.97 5.17 6.00
N GLU A 172 -11.94 4.83 5.20
CA GLU A 172 -10.59 4.56 5.70
C GLU A 172 -9.80 5.85 6.02
N THR A 173 -9.52 6.67 5.00
CA THR A 173 -8.73 7.90 5.16
C THR A 173 -9.53 9.16 4.81
N GLU A 174 -10.85 9.07 4.79
CA GLU A 174 -11.72 10.18 4.46
C GLU A 174 -11.48 11.38 5.39
N GLY A 175 -11.33 12.56 4.80
CA GLY A 175 -11.02 13.80 5.52
C GLY A 175 -9.56 13.95 5.95
N MET A 176 -8.71 12.94 5.75
CA MET A 176 -7.28 13.05 6.02
C MET A 176 -6.57 13.90 4.96
N ASN A 177 -5.53 14.58 5.37
CA ASN A 177 -4.60 15.29 4.49
C ASN A 177 -3.25 14.55 4.40
N ILE A 178 -2.35 15.06 3.56
CA ILE A 178 -1.02 14.45 3.31
C ILE A 178 -0.18 14.33 4.58
N LEU A 179 -0.21 15.32 5.48
CA LEU A 179 0.56 15.26 6.74
C LEU A 179 0.05 14.16 7.66
N GLN A 180 -1.26 13.95 7.73
CA GLN A 180 -1.83 12.89 8.54
C GLN A 180 -1.50 11.50 7.98
N HIS A 181 -1.43 11.32 6.64
CA HIS A 181 -0.92 10.09 6.04
C HIS A 181 0.55 9.86 6.44
N LEU A 182 1.39 10.90 6.33
CA LEU A 182 2.80 10.82 6.69
C LEU A 182 2.99 10.54 8.19
N GLU A 183 2.15 11.11 9.05
CA GLU A 183 2.17 10.86 10.51
C GLU A 183 1.97 9.38 10.82
N TRP A 184 0.95 8.75 10.22
CA TRP A 184 0.68 7.33 10.38
C TRP A 184 1.84 6.45 9.88
N VAL A 185 2.36 6.76 8.69
CA VAL A 185 3.52 6.02 8.14
C VAL A 185 4.74 6.20 9.02
N SER A 186 5.01 7.42 9.50
CA SER A 186 6.14 7.72 10.37
C SER A 186 6.05 7.02 11.72
N ALA A 187 4.85 6.97 12.30
CA ALA A 187 4.61 6.27 13.56
C ALA A 187 4.84 4.76 13.42
N ALA A 188 4.33 4.14 12.36
CA ALA A 188 4.50 2.72 12.09
C ALA A 188 5.94 2.35 11.71
N LEU A 189 6.62 3.20 10.93
CA LEU A 189 8.03 3.01 10.54
C LEU A 189 8.99 3.26 11.72
N GLY A 190 8.64 4.14 12.65
CA GLY A 190 9.51 4.59 13.75
C GLY A 190 10.39 5.79 13.41
N LYS A 191 10.26 6.37 12.22
CA LYS A 191 10.95 7.60 11.77
C LYS A 191 10.18 8.25 10.62
N VAL A 192 10.42 9.53 10.39
CA VAL A 192 9.91 10.23 9.20
C VAL A 192 10.68 9.74 7.97
N PRO A 193 10.01 9.33 6.88
CA PRO A 193 10.64 9.04 5.60
C PRO A 193 11.45 10.25 5.09
N GLU A 194 12.59 10.01 4.45
CA GLU A 194 13.42 11.07 3.90
C GLU A 194 12.71 11.84 2.78
N PHE A 195 11.85 11.13 2.03
CA PHE A 195 11.12 11.70 0.90
C PHE A 195 9.64 11.33 0.94
N ILE A 196 8.81 12.24 0.46
CA ILE A 196 7.41 11.97 0.11
C ILE A 196 7.16 12.37 -1.34
N VAL A 197 6.56 11.46 -2.11
CA VAL A 197 6.13 11.72 -3.49
C VAL A 197 4.63 12.01 -3.47
N VAL A 198 4.25 13.15 -4.02
CA VAL A 198 2.86 13.60 -4.10
C VAL A 198 2.48 14.00 -5.52
N ASN A 199 1.21 13.84 -5.86
CA ASN A 199 0.71 14.21 -7.17
C ASN A 199 0.68 15.73 -7.36
N SER A 200 1.28 16.22 -8.45
CA SER A 200 1.22 17.63 -8.88
C SER A 200 0.18 17.92 -9.95
N GLU A 201 -0.38 16.87 -10.55
CA GLU A 201 -1.29 16.97 -11.69
C GLU A 201 -2.74 17.11 -11.20
N PRO A 202 -3.57 18.00 -11.79
CA PRO A 202 -4.97 18.09 -11.46
C PRO A 202 -5.70 16.80 -11.89
N ILE A 203 -6.56 16.31 -11.02
CA ILE A 203 -7.46 15.19 -11.34
C ILE A 203 -8.69 15.80 -12.03
N PRO A 204 -9.15 15.26 -13.19
CA PRO A 204 -10.32 15.78 -13.89
C PRO A 204 -11.57 15.86 -13.01
N ASP A 205 -12.33 16.95 -13.13
CA ASP A 205 -13.48 17.25 -12.28
C ASP A 205 -14.56 16.15 -12.29
N ASP A 206 -14.77 15.49 -13.43
CA ASP A 206 -15.72 14.40 -13.55
C ASP A 206 -15.29 13.15 -12.78
N ILE A 207 -13.97 12.88 -12.71
CA ILE A 207 -13.41 11.83 -11.87
C ILE A 207 -13.52 12.20 -10.38
N VAL A 208 -13.18 13.45 -10.03
CA VAL A 208 -13.34 13.96 -8.65
C VAL A 208 -14.80 13.85 -8.22
N ALA A 209 -15.75 14.25 -9.06
CA ALA A 209 -17.17 14.16 -8.76
C ALA A 209 -17.66 12.70 -8.63
N ALA A 210 -17.11 11.78 -9.44
CA ALA A 210 -17.45 10.35 -9.34
C ALA A 210 -17.01 9.74 -8.01
N TYR A 211 -15.75 9.94 -7.64
CA TYR A 211 -15.19 9.42 -6.39
C TYR A 211 -15.73 10.16 -5.15
N GLY A 212 -16.06 11.46 -5.31
CA GLY A 212 -16.62 12.29 -4.23
C GLY A 212 -18.01 11.83 -3.75
N ARG A 213 -18.76 11.11 -4.59
CA ARG A 213 -20.04 10.50 -4.20
C ARG A 213 -19.89 9.48 -3.09
N ASP A 214 -18.74 8.82 -3.03
CA ASP A 214 -18.39 7.82 -2.03
C ASP A 214 -17.57 8.42 -0.88
N GLY A 215 -17.33 9.75 -0.86
CA GLY A 215 -16.60 10.44 0.20
C GLY A 215 -15.08 10.57 -0.04
N ALA A 216 -14.56 10.14 -1.20
CA ALA A 216 -13.15 10.33 -1.52
C ALA A 216 -12.87 11.77 -1.98
N ALA A 217 -11.73 12.32 -1.61
CA ALA A 217 -11.27 13.65 -2.00
C ALA A 217 -9.82 13.61 -2.49
N PRO A 218 -9.45 14.46 -3.48
CA PRO A 218 -8.06 14.57 -3.92
C PRO A 218 -7.12 14.98 -2.78
N LEU A 219 -5.95 14.36 -2.73
CA LEU A 219 -4.89 14.74 -1.82
C LEU A 219 -3.98 15.77 -2.50
N HIS A 220 -4.12 17.03 -2.09
CA HIS A 220 -3.34 18.15 -2.61
C HIS A 220 -2.46 18.75 -1.54
N LEU A 221 -1.26 19.15 -1.95
CA LEU A 221 -0.31 19.81 -1.10
C LEU A 221 -0.55 21.33 -1.09
N ASN A 222 -0.87 21.90 0.07
CA ASN A 222 -0.94 23.34 0.25
C ASN A 222 0.37 23.92 0.78
N ARG A 223 0.47 25.25 0.87
CA ARG A 223 1.69 25.95 1.32
C ARG A 223 2.08 25.57 2.75
N HIS A 224 1.13 25.51 3.66
CA HIS A 224 1.37 25.15 5.06
C HIS A 224 1.93 23.72 5.17
N GLN A 225 1.34 22.78 4.45
CA GLN A 225 1.82 21.39 4.45
C GLN A 225 3.25 21.27 3.89
N ARG A 226 3.62 22.05 2.85
CA ARG A 226 5.01 22.09 2.35
C ARG A 226 5.98 22.61 3.40
N GLU A 227 5.60 23.64 4.17
CA GLU A 227 6.41 24.17 5.24
C GLU A 227 6.60 23.16 6.38
N GLU A 228 5.53 22.44 6.77
CA GLU A 228 5.61 21.39 7.79
C GLU A 228 6.45 20.19 7.34
N LEU A 229 6.33 19.73 6.08
CA LEU A 229 7.20 18.67 5.56
C LEU A 229 8.68 19.04 5.68
N ARG A 230 9.04 20.28 5.34
CA ARG A 230 10.42 20.77 5.51
C ARG A 230 10.87 20.78 6.97
N ARG A 231 9.99 21.20 7.91
CA ARG A 231 10.28 21.19 9.35
C ARG A 231 10.51 19.76 9.87
N LEU A 232 9.77 18.81 9.34
CA LEU A 232 9.92 17.39 9.66
C LEU A 232 11.18 16.77 9.04
N GLY A 233 11.89 17.48 8.16
CA GLY A 233 13.04 16.97 7.45
C GLY A 233 12.67 16.04 6.28
N CYS A 234 11.39 16.04 5.86
CA CYS A 234 10.90 15.25 4.75
C CYS A 234 10.92 16.07 3.46
N THR A 235 11.69 15.65 2.47
CA THR A 235 11.74 16.30 1.15
C THR A 235 10.53 15.91 0.34
N CYS A 236 9.76 16.90 -0.10
CA CYS A 236 8.60 16.68 -0.95
C CYS A 236 9.00 16.72 -2.44
N ILE A 237 8.60 15.66 -3.16
CA ILE A 237 8.77 15.51 -4.60
C ILE A 237 7.39 15.54 -5.23
N GLU A 238 7.10 16.60 -5.98
CA GLU A 238 5.82 16.79 -6.65
C GLU A 238 5.94 16.34 -8.11
N VAL A 239 5.23 15.27 -8.49
CA VAL A 239 5.27 14.68 -9.84
C VAL A 239 3.88 14.47 -10.41
N PRO A 240 3.70 14.59 -11.75
CA PRO A 240 2.46 14.21 -12.40
C PRO A 240 2.37 12.68 -12.41
N MET A 241 1.47 12.10 -11.62
CA MET A 241 1.37 10.63 -11.50
C MET A 241 -0.05 10.09 -11.66
N VAL A 242 -0.92 10.87 -12.31
CA VAL A 242 -2.29 10.45 -12.62
C VAL A 242 -2.33 9.63 -13.90
N ARG A 243 -3.00 8.49 -13.84
CA ARG A 243 -3.42 7.69 -14.98
C ARG A 243 -4.90 7.35 -14.84
N ILE A 244 -5.67 7.61 -15.88
CA ILE A 244 -7.09 7.22 -15.95
C ILE A 244 -7.20 6.04 -16.89
N THR A 245 -7.79 4.95 -16.40
CA THR A 245 -8.02 3.75 -17.23
C THR A 245 -9.22 3.94 -18.15
N GLU A 246 -9.39 3.05 -19.14
CA GLU A 246 -10.57 3.03 -20.02
C GLU A 246 -11.88 2.87 -19.23
N ALA A 247 -11.85 2.15 -18.12
CA ALA A 247 -12.97 2.02 -17.18
C ALA A 247 -13.17 3.26 -16.28
N ARG A 248 -12.50 4.38 -16.58
CA ARG A 248 -12.53 5.64 -15.81
C ARG A 248 -12.09 5.50 -14.35
N LEU A 249 -11.22 4.53 -14.06
CA LEU A 249 -10.62 4.37 -12.74
C LEU A 249 -9.33 5.19 -12.64
N LEU A 250 -9.17 5.88 -11.52
CA LEU A 250 -7.97 6.62 -11.17
C LEU A 250 -6.89 5.65 -10.66
N ARG A 251 -5.68 5.74 -11.22
CA ARG A 251 -4.52 4.93 -10.84
C ARG A 251 -3.26 5.77 -10.84
N HIS A 252 -2.25 5.31 -10.07
CA HIS A 252 -0.90 5.85 -10.20
C HIS A 252 -0.30 5.43 -11.54
N ASP A 253 0.36 6.37 -12.21
CA ASP A 253 1.17 6.09 -13.40
C ASP A 253 2.54 5.58 -12.96
N SER A 254 2.71 4.26 -12.97
CA SER A 254 3.94 3.61 -12.55
C SER A 254 5.16 3.99 -13.41
N GLN A 255 4.97 4.37 -14.66
CA GLN A 255 6.07 4.83 -15.53
C GLN A 255 6.56 6.20 -15.09
N LYS A 256 5.65 7.14 -14.82
CA LYS A 256 5.99 8.48 -14.34
C LYS A 256 6.63 8.43 -12.93
N VAL A 257 6.08 7.65 -12.01
CA VAL A 257 6.67 7.45 -10.67
C VAL A 257 8.08 6.86 -10.75
N ASN A 258 8.34 5.95 -11.71
CA ASN A 258 9.65 5.33 -11.88
C ASN A 258 10.69 6.23 -12.58
N GLN A 259 10.26 7.18 -13.42
CA GLN A 259 11.18 8.09 -14.11
C GLN A 259 11.86 9.05 -13.14
N ASP A 260 11.15 9.50 -12.10
CA ASP A 260 11.69 10.41 -11.09
C ASP A 260 12.58 9.74 -10.02
N ARG A 261 12.74 8.41 -10.05
CA ARG A 261 13.77 7.73 -9.25
C ARG A 261 15.16 8.30 -9.49
N LYS A 262 15.44 8.81 -10.70
CA LYS A 262 16.72 9.44 -11.06
C LYS A 262 16.92 10.82 -10.44
N SER A 263 15.86 11.44 -9.91
CA SER A 263 15.91 12.75 -9.27
C SER A 263 16.15 12.65 -7.75
N VAL A 264 16.07 11.45 -7.19
CA VAL A 264 16.22 11.15 -5.75
C VAL A 264 17.63 10.65 -5.41
N VAL A 265 18.43 10.30 -6.42
CA VAL A 265 19.81 9.79 -6.28
C VAL A 265 20.82 10.85 -6.66
#